data_1b29ad5a635e08aefad187eb61cbd47b
#
_entry.id   1b29ad5a635e08aefad187eb61cbd47b
#
_cell.length_a   1.000
_cell.length_b   1.000
_cell.length_c   1.000
_cell.angle_alpha   90.00
_cell.angle_beta   90.00
_cell.angle_gamma   90.00
#
_symmetry.space_group_name_H-M   'P 1'
#
loop_
_entity.id
_entity.type
_entity.pdbx_description
1 polymer ?
#
loop_
_entity_poly.entity_id
_entity_poly.type
_entity_poly.pdbx_seq_one_letter_code
_entity_poly.pdbx_strand_id
1 'polypeptide(L)'
;SLHDALPILWIDNLDERCIPEAWRGIEENSRYIDRFVTTSHFYKEILIRRLPGLRDIEVIYPGVDRDKYRSFDYPEDPVIGFFYRMNEENGLDLLAEAFVKLKKKDTVPNLRLRIGGGYTGKDKPFLRKIRKILDPYQDYVVIDEGYRMEEHARFYREISVLSVPLRFEEGVGLYLCEAFAAGRPAVEPATGSFPEIVDKAGILYEWNDSDCLATALETLLTDKVLLRQCRENALLLSSSRYNDWVLGERLSNMYQCLI
;
A
#
# COMPACT_ATOMS: atom_id res chain seq x y z
N SER A 1 9.60 -2.49 25.19
CA SER A 1 8.87 -1.44 24.45
C SER A 1 8.62 -1.93 23.03
N LEU A 2 7.53 -1.51 22.39
CA LEU A 2 7.22 -1.82 20.99
C LEU A 2 8.32 -1.38 20.00
N HIS A 3 9.29 -0.60 20.44
CA HIS A 3 10.47 -0.22 19.66
C HIS A 3 11.54 -1.32 19.54
N ASP A 4 11.47 -2.37 20.34
CA ASP A 4 12.46 -3.44 20.34
C ASP A 4 12.05 -4.61 19.42
N ALA A 5 10.80 -4.65 18.98
CA ALA A 5 10.34 -5.54 17.92
C ALA A 5 10.59 -4.85 16.57
N LEU A 6 11.82 -4.89 16.06
CA LEU A 6 12.11 -4.48 14.70
C LEU A 6 11.34 -5.39 13.74
N PRO A 7 10.38 -4.87 12.98
CA PRO A 7 9.71 -5.69 11.99
C PRO A 7 10.74 -6.17 10.96
N ILE A 8 10.75 -7.44 10.69
CA ILE A 8 11.59 -8.13 9.70
C ILE A 8 11.50 -7.49 8.31
N LEU A 9 10.40 -6.79 8.04
CA LEU A 9 10.15 -5.93 6.90
C LEU A 9 11.27 -4.96 6.54
N TRP A 10 12.06 -4.53 7.51
CA TRP A 10 13.17 -3.59 7.29
C TRP A 10 14.45 -4.27 6.80
N ILE A 11 14.55 -5.59 6.92
CA ILE A 11 15.76 -6.31 6.52
C ILE A 11 15.94 -6.25 5.01
N ASP A 12 14.87 -6.43 4.24
CA ASP A 12 14.94 -6.41 2.79
C ASP A 12 15.15 -4.99 2.23
N ASN A 13 14.94 -3.95 3.05
CA ASN A 13 15.27 -2.56 2.76
C ASN A 13 16.65 -2.12 3.26
N LEU A 14 17.41 -3.01 3.90
CA LEU A 14 18.79 -2.73 4.29
C LEU A 14 19.72 -2.77 3.08
N ASP A 15 20.92 -2.19 3.26
CA ASP A 15 22.02 -2.41 2.32
C ASP A 15 22.23 -3.93 2.15
N GLU A 16 22.32 -4.41 0.90
CA GLU A 16 22.45 -5.84 0.56
C GLU A 16 23.54 -6.55 1.36
N ARG A 17 24.59 -5.82 1.76
CA ARG A 17 25.68 -6.35 2.60
C ARG A 17 25.25 -6.66 4.03
N CYS A 18 24.23 -5.98 4.54
CA CYS A 18 23.73 -6.16 5.90
C CYS A 18 22.63 -7.23 6.01
N ILE A 19 21.97 -7.56 4.90
CA ILE A 19 20.86 -8.52 4.89
C ILE A 19 21.24 -9.89 5.46
N PRO A 20 22.37 -10.54 5.02
CA PRO A 20 22.74 -11.84 5.55
C PRO A 20 23.04 -11.83 7.06
N GLU A 21 23.65 -10.75 7.56
CA GLU A 21 23.96 -10.60 8.99
C GLU A 21 22.70 -10.40 9.83
N ALA A 22 21.75 -9.62 9.31
CA ALA A 22 20.46 -9.43 9.98
C ALA A 22 19.69 -10.74 10.11
N TRP A 23 19.60 -11.54 9.05
CA TRP A 23 18.97 -12.86 9.10
C TRP A 23 19.67 -13.83 10.04
N ARG A 24 21.00 -13.87 10.02
CA ARG A 24 21.79 -14.68 10.97
C ARG A 24 21.53 -14.25 12.41
N GLY A 25 21.49 -12.96 12.69
CA GLY A 25 21.19 -12.44 14.03
C GLY A 25 19.81 -12.87 14.53
N ILE A 26 18.78 -12.91 13.65
CA ILE A 26 17.47 -13.44 14.01
C ILE A 26 17.54 -14.94 14.30
N GLU A 27 18.22 -15.72 13.45
CA GLU A 27 18.36 -17.16 13.62
C GLU A 27 19.03 -17.50 14.95
N GLU A 28 20.19 -16.88 15.26
CA GLU A 28 20.93 -17.09 16.49
C GLU A 28 20.13 -16.75 17.75
N ASN A 29 19.28 -15.71 17.67
CA ASN A 29 18.48 -15.25 18.79
C ASN A 29 17.07 -15.85 18.83
N SER A 30 16.64 -16.60 17.82
CA SER A 30 15.30 -17.18 17.74
C SER A 30 14.92 -18.03 18.96
N ARG A 31 15.88 -18.72 19.57
CA ARG A 31 15.71 -19.52 20.79
C ARG A 31 15.33 -18.74 22.05
N TYR A 32 15.49 -17.42 22.03
CA TYR A 32 15.14 -16.52 23.14
C TYR A 32 13.82 -15.77 22.88
N ILE A 33 13.15 -16.07 21.78
CA ILE A 33 11.91 -15.42 21.35
C ILE A 33 10.76 -16.42 21.54
N ASP A 34 9.82 -16.07 22.39
CA ASP A 34 8.68 -16.94 22.71
C ASP A 34 7.67 -17.02 21.57
N ARG A 35 7.48 -15.92 20.81
CA ARG A 35 6.53 -15.85 19.71
C ARG A 35 7.01 -14.93 18.58
N PHE A 36 6.89 -15.41 17.36
CA PHE A 36 7.11 -14.59 16.16
C PHE A 36 5.78 -14.07 15.63
N VAL A 37 5.75 -12.81 15.23
CA VAL A 37 4.59 -12.16 14.63
C VAL A 37 5.00 -11.56 13.30
N THR A 38 4.15 -11.72 12.29
CA THR A 38 4.28 -11.06 10.99
C THR A 38 3.02 -10.30 10.63
N THR A 39 3.15 -9.42 9.67
CA THR A 39 2.07 -8.54 9.21
C THR A 39 1.26 -9.12 8.06
N SER A 40 1.68 -10.26 7.49
CA SER A 40 1.01 -10.93 6.37
C SER A 40 1.40 -12.40 6.28
N HIS A 41 0.58 -13.21 5.63
CA HIS A 41 0.93 -14.59 5.29
C HIS A 41 2.10 -14.65 4.30
N PHE A 42 2.19 -13.68 3.39
CA PHE A 42 3.33 -13.54 2.49
C PHE A 42 4.66 -13.48 3.26
N TYR A 43 4.75 -12.61 4.28
CA TYR A 43 5.95 -12.52 5.12
C TYR A 43 6.16 -13.72 6.03
N LYS A 44 5.09 -14.34 6.51
CA LYS A 44 5.18 -15.62 7.23
C LYS A 44 5.90 -16.68 6.40
N GLU A 45 5.58 -16.79 5.12
CA GLU A 45 6.25 -17.73 4.23
C GLU A 45 7.70 -17.38 3.95
N ILE A 46 8.06 -16.09 3.87
CA ILE A 46 9.46 -15.64 3.80
C ILE A 46 10.22 -16.09 5.04
N LEU A 47 9.64 -15.87 6.24
CA LEU A 47 10.24 -16.31 7.50
C LEU A 47 10.47 -17.81 7.54
N ILE A 48 9.48 -18.61 7.18
CA ILE A 48 9.58 -20.08 7.18
C ILE A 48 10.67 -20.54 6.19
N ARG A 49 10.77 -19.91 5.04
CA ARG A 49 11.82 -20.25 4.06
C ARG A 49 13.22 -19.86 4.51
N ARG A 50 13.35 -18.70 5.17
CA ARG A 50 14.65 -18.19 5.66
C ARG A 50 15.11 -18.87 6.93
N LEU A 51 14.18 -19.23 7.80
CA LEU A 51 14.40 -19.77 9.13
C LEU A 51 13.53 -21.01 9.34
N PRO A 52 13.88 -22.17 8.71
CA PRO A 52 13.05 -23.39 8.73
C PRO A 52 12.82 -23.97 10.12
N GLY A 53 13.61 -23.56 11.12
CA GLY A 53 13.45 -23.98 12.52
C GLY A 53 12.38 -23.20 13.29
N LEU A 54 11.88 -22.09 12.75
CA LEU A 54 10.83 -21.31 13.42
C LEU A 54 9.50 -22.04 13.40
N ARG A 55 8.82 -22.01 14.55
CA ARG A 55 7.47 -22.55 14.74
C ARG A 55 6.58 -21.48 15.32
N ASP A 56 5.26 -21.69 15.22
CA ASP A 56 4.26 -20.82 15.85
C ASP A 56 4.35 -19.34 15.45
N ILE A 57 4.58 -19.08 14.16
CA ILE A 57 4.55 -17.73 13.62
C ILE A 57 3.08 -17.30 13.43
N GLU A 58 2.68 -16.26 14.17
CA GLU A 58 1.34 -15.69 14.08
C GLU A 58 1.30 -14.55 13.05
N VAL A 59 0.19 -14.46 12.30
CA VAL A 59 -0.08 -13.34 11.41
C VAL A 59 -1.02 -12.38 12.12
N ILE A 60 -0.54 -11.17 12.40
CA ILE A 60 -1.31 -10.07 12.96
C ILE A 60 -1.23 -8.89 12.00
N TYR A 61 -2.32 -8.65 11.29
CA TYR A 61 -2.38 -7.56 10.31
C TYR A 61 -2.26 -6.20 10.96
N PRO A 62 -1.68 -5.20 10.26
CA PRO A 62 -1.64 -3.84 10.75
C PRO A 62 -3.05 -3.26 10.87
N GLY A 63 -3.22 -2.37 11.83
CA GLY A 63 -4.48 -1.66 12.06
C GLY A 63 -4.28 -0.15 11.99
N VAL A 64 -5.30 0.54 11.51
CA VAL A 64 -5.38 2.01 11.49
C VAL A 64 -6.61 2.49 12.25
N ASP A 65 -6.52 3.68 12.83
CA ASP A 65 -7.68 4.36 13.41
C ASP A 65 -8.68 4.72 12.31
N ARG A 66 -9.73 3.90 12.20
CA ARG A 66 -10.77 4.07 11.17
C ARG A 66 -11.48 5.41 11.24
N ASP A 67 -11.73 5.91 12.44
CA ASP A 67 -12.52 7.14 12.62
C ASP A 67 -11.76 8.34 12.06
N LYS A 68 -10.44 8.30 12.10
CA LYS A 68 -9.58 9.31 11.49
C LYS A 68 -9.73 9.38 9.96
N TYR A 69 -9.88 8.24 9.29
CA TYR A 69 -9.91 8.14 7.82
C TYR A 69 -11.32 8.10 7.24
N ARG A 70 -12.33 7.76 8.05
CA ARG A 70 -13.70 7.54 7.60
C ARG A 70 -14.21 8.72 6.77
N SER A 71 -14.71 8.40 5.57
CA SER A 71 -15.33 9.36 4.68
C SER A 71 -16.50 8.72 3.95
N PHE A 72 -17.60 9.45 3.88
CA PHE A 72 -18.78 9.06 3.10
C PHE A 72 -18.83 9.79 1.76
N ASP A 73 -18.06 10.87 1.64
CA ASP A 73 -17.96 11.66 0.42
C ASP A 73 -17.06 10.98 -0.60
N TYR A 74 -17.44 11.11 -1.86
CA TYR A 74 -16.67 10.60 -2.98
C TYR A 74 -16.44 11.74 -3.97
N PRO A 75 -15.26 11.87 -4.56
CA PRO A 75 -15.04 12.87 -5.60
C PRO A 75 -16.06 12.72 -6.72
N GLU A 76 -16.59 13.84 -7.21
CA GLU A 76 -17.51 13.87 -8.36
C GLU A 76 -16.78 13.41 -9.62
N ASP A 77 -15.59 13.96 -9.86
CA ASP A 77 -14.68 13.51 -10.92
C ASP A 77 -13.86 12.31 -10.45
N PRO A 78 -13.55 11.35 -11.32
CA PRO A 78 -12.67 10.23 -10.97
C PRO A 78 -11.22 10.71 -10.72
N VAL A 79 -10.67 10.38 -9.55
CA VAL A 79 -9.33 10.77 -9.13
C VAL A 79 -8.51 9.52 -8.79
N ILE A 80 -7.43 9.28 -9.53
CA ILE A 80 -6.42 8.29 -9.14
C ILE A 80 -5.49 8.94 -8.12
N GLY A 81 -5.27 8.25 -6.98
CA GLY A 81 -4.35 8.69 -5.94
C GLY A 81 -3.07 7.86 -5.92
N PHE A 82 -1.94 8.52 -5.74
CA PHE A 82 -0.67 7.91 -5.35
C PHE A 82 -0.24 8.55 -4.03
N PHE A 83 -0.05 7.76 -2.99
CA PHE A 83 0.39 8.27 -1.69
C PHE A 83 1.52 7.42 -1.11
N TYR A 84 2.75 7.76 -1.49
CA TYR A 84 3.97 7.09 -1.04
C TYR A 84 5.19 7.98 -1.31
N ARG A 85 6.39 7.51 -0.95
CA ARG A 85 7.62 8.22 -1.35
C ARG A 85 7.72 8.29 -2.87
N MET A 86 7.92 9.49 -3.40
CA MET A 86 7.94 9.77 -4.84
C MET A 86 9.32 9.43 -5.44
N ASN A 87 9.56 8.15 -5.72
CA ASN A 87 10.77 7.66 -6.35
C ASN A 87 10.46 6.58 -7.41
N GLU A 88 11.47 6.09 -8.10
CA GLU A 88 11.34 5.10 -9.16
C GLU A 88 10.95 3.71 -8.62
N GLU A 89 11.48 3.32 -7.46
CA GLU A 89 11.18 2.02 -6.85
C GLU A 89 9.70 1.87 -6.48
N ASN A 90 9.06 2.98 -6.15
CA ASN A 90 7.64 3.02 -5.82
C ASN A 90 6.73 3.20 -7.04
N GLY A 91 7.30 3.16 -8.26
CA GLY A 91 6.56 3.03 -9.52
C GLY A 91 5.75 4.24 -9.93
N LEU A 92 6.05 5.45 -9.41
CA LEU A 92 5.30 6.64 -9.78
C LEU A 92 5.35 6.94 -11.29
N ASP A 93 6.40 6.53 -11.99
CA ASP A 93 6.49 6.64 -13.45
C ASP A 93 5.53 5.68 -14.16
N LEU A 94 5.36 4.44 -13.67
CA LEU A 94 4.36 3.51 -14.20
C LEU A 94 2.95 4.10 -14.09
N LEU A 95 2.64 4.71 -12.94
CA LEU A 95 1.33 5.36 -12.76
C LEU A 95 1.16 6.58 -13.67
N ALA A 96 2.20 7.41 -13.80
CA ALA A 96 2.17 8.57 -14.70
C ALA A 96 1.96 8.14 -16.17
N GLU A 97 2.62 7.08 -16.61
CA GLU A 97 2.43 6.51 -17.95
C GLU A 97 1.02 5.95 -18.14
N ALA A 98 0.51 5.18 -17.17
CA ALA A 98 -0.85 4.65 -17.19
C ALA A 98 -1.89 5.78 -17.25
N PHE A 99 -1.72 6.83 -16.45
CA PHE A 99 -2.58 8.01 -16.47
C PHE A 99 -2.58 8.70 -17.86
N VAL A 100 -1.40 8.91 -18.45
CA VAL A 100 -1.29 9.51 -19.81
C VAL A 100 -1.99 8.63 -20.86
N LYS A 101 -1.87 7.30 -20.77
CA LYS A 101 -2.58 6.37 -21.67
C LYS A 101 -4.09 6.51 -21.54
N LEU A 102 -4.61 6.57 -20.31
CA LEU A 102 -6.04 6.77 -20.04
C LEU A 102 -6.54 8.12 -20.56
N LYS A 103 -5.78 9.21 -20.36
CA LYS A 103 -6.11 10.54 -20.89
C LYS A 103 -6.14 10.57 -22.42
N LYS A 104 -5.21 9.87 -23.09
CA LYS A 104 -5.20 9.75 -24.56
C LYS A 104 -6.38 8.94 -25.10
N LYS A 105 -6.77 7.90 -24.38
CA LYS A 105 -7.89 7.04 -24.75
C LYS A 105 -9.25 7.70 -24.50
N ASP A 106 -9.31 8.64 -23.57
CA ASP A 106 -10.48 9.43 -23.15
C ASP A 106 -11.72 8.60 -22.78
N THR A 107 -11.47 7.42 -22.21
CA THR A 107 -12.54 6.49 -21.78
C THR A 107 -13.05 6.78 -20.36
N VAL A 108 -12.29 7.56 -19.58
CA VAL A 108 -12.67 7.98 -18.22
C VAL A 108 -12.80 9.51 -18.22
N PRO A 109 -14.02 10.07 -18.39
CA PRO A 109 -14.24 11.52 -18.45
C PRO A 109 -13.73 12.23 -17.18
N ASN A 110 -13.15 13.41 -17.36
CA ASN A 110 -12.63 14.26 -16.28
C ASN A 110 -11.59 13.58 -15.35
N LEU A 111 -10.96 12.50 -15.81
CA LEU A 111 -9.95 11.78 -15.01
C LEU A 111 -8.85 12.72 -14.49
N ARG A 112 -8.60 12.67 -13.19
CA ARG A 112 -7.56 13.41 -12.49
C ARG A 112 -6.55 12.49 -11.84
N LEU A 113 -5.37 13.01 -11.56
CA LEU A 113 -4.30 12.32 -10.82
C LEU A 113 -3.88 13.20 -9.64
N ARG A 114 -3.87 12.60 -8.44
CA ARG A 114 -3.38 13.23 -7.23
C ARG A 114 -2.18 12.45 -6.69
N ILE A 115 -1.05 13.12 -6.58
CA ILE A 115 0.21 12.55 -6.09
C ILE A 115 0.52 13.22 -4.76
N GLY A 116 0.64 12.43 -3.70
CA GLY A 116 1.03 12.87 -2.37
C GLY A 116 2.18 12.04 -1.81
N GLY A 117 2.87 12.59 -0.84
CA GLY A 117 3.97 11.94 -0.14
C GLY A 117 5.25 12.77 -0.13
N GLY A 118 6.35 12.13 0.27
CA GLY A 118 7.63 12.79 0.40
C GLY A 118 8.63 12.39 -0.68
N TYR A 119 9.71 13.16 -0.76
CA TYR A 119 10.88 12.82 -1.57
C TYR A 119 12.16 13.37 -0.93
N THR A 120 13.30 12.86 -1.33
CA THR A 120 14.61 13.35 -0.90
C THR A 120 15.31 14.12 -2.02
N GLY A 121 16.43 14.74 -1.70
CA GLY A 121 17.25 15.42 -2.71
C GLY A 121 17.69 14.53 -3.88
N LYS A 122 17.85 13.23 -3.62
CA LYS A 122 18.24 12.23 -4.63
C LYS A 122 17.11 11.95 -5.63
N ASP A 123 15.86 12.14 -5.23
CA ASP A 123 14.67 11.85 -6.05
C ASP A 123 14.30 13.00 -7.01
N LYS A 124 14.88 14.20 -6.84
CA LYS A 124 14.60 15.39 -7.67
C LYS A 124 14.76 15.18 -9.18
N PRO A 125 15.80 14.48 -9.71
CA PRO A 125 15.91 14.20 -11.14
C PRO A 125 14.75 13.34 -11.65
N PHE A 126 14.33 12.35 -10.88
CA PHE A 126 13.19 11.51 -11.20
C PHE A 126 11.89 12.32 -11.23
N LEU A 127 11.64 13.18 -10.22
CA LEU A 127 10.45 14.03 -10.20
C LEU A 127 10.39 15.01 -11.39
N ARG A 128 11.54 15.52 -11.87
CA ARG A 128 11.57 16.33 -13.10
C ARG A 128 11.13 15.51 -14.32
N LYS A 129 11.50 14.22 -14.40
CA LYS A 129 11.02 13.29 -15.44
C LYS A 129 9.51 13.11 -15.35
N ILE A 130 8.98 12.87 -14.15
CA ILE A 130 7.53 12.71 -13.92
C ILE A 130 6.76 13.97 -14.36
N ARG A 131 7.20 15.16 -13.92
CA ARG A 131 6.57 16.42 -14.33
C ARG A 131 6.54 16.58 -15.86
N LYS A 132 7.63 16.22 -16.56
CA LYS A 132 7.70 16.27 -18.03
C LYS A 132 6.72 15.28 -18.69
N ILE A 133 6.54 14.08 -18.13
CA ILE A 133 5.56 13.10 -18.62
C ILE A 133 4.14 13.65 -18.47
N LEU A 134 3.85 14.32 -17.36
CA LEU A 134 2.52 14.82 -17.01
C LEU A 134 2.22 16.24 -17.56
N ASP A 135 3.20 16.95 -18.09
CA ASP A 135 3.08 18.34 -18.59
C ASP A 135 1.90 18.57 -19.54
N PRO A 136 1.61 17.67 -20.52
CA PRO A 136 0.45 17.86 -21.40
C PRO A 136 -0.91 17.82 -20.69
N TYR A 137 -0.94 17.35 -19.44
CA TYR A 137 -2.15 17.14 -18.64
C TYR A 137 -2.09 17.83 -17.28
N GLN A 138 -1.24 18.86 -17.13
CA GLN A 138 -1.00 19.53 -15.85
C GLN A 138 -2.27 20.05 -15.16
N ASP A 139 -3.29 20.46 -15.91
CA ASP A 139 -4.58 20.94 -15.36
C ASP A 139 -5.40 19.83 -14.69
N TYR A 140 -5.05 18.57 -14.91
CA TYR A 140 -5.68 17.39 -14.33
C TYR A 140 -4.81 16.73 -13.26
N VAL A 141 -3.64 17.30 -12.91
CA VAL A 141 -2.67 16.71 -12.01
C VAL A 141 -2.40 17.61 -10.83
N VAL A 142 -2.49 17.07 -9.63
CA VAL A 142 -2.06 17.73 -8.40
C VAL A 142 -0.89 16.95 -7.79
N ILE A 143 0.22 17.62 -7.52
CA ILE A 143 1.38 17.05 -6.84
C ILE A 143 1.59 17.80 -5.53
N ASP A 144 1.31 17.13 -4.42
CA ASP A 144 1.47 17.65 -3.08
C ASP A 144 2.80 17.19 -2.48
N GLU A 145 3.76 18.11 -2.41
CA GLU A 145 5.10 17.85 -1.89
C GLU A 145 5.20 18.27 -0.42
N GLY A 146 4.99 17.40 0.51
CA GLY A 146 5.17 17.73 1.92
C GLY A 146 3.92 17.55 2.77
N TYR A 147 3.21 16.47 2.51
CA TYR A 147 2.10 16.04 3.35
C TYR A 147 2.51 15.92 4.81
N ARG A 148 1.75 16.56 5.69
CA ARG A 148 1.84 16.36 7.13
C ARG A 148 0.96 15.17 7.54
N MET A 149 1.31 14.51 8.65
CA MET A 149 0.52 13.35 9.13
C MET A 149 -0.96 13.69 9.36
N GLU A 150 -1.25 14.93 9.76
CA GLU A 150 -2.62 15.40 9.98
C GLU A 150 -3.44 15.47 8.68
N GLU A 151 -2.77 15.55 7.53
CA GLU A 151 -3.40 15.71 6.22
C GLU A 151 -3.61 14.37 5.46
N HIS A 152 -3.07 13.25 5.98
CA HIS A 152 -3.22 11.94 5.35
C HIS A 152 -4.68 11.58 5.10
N ALA A 153 -5.55 11.74 6.09
CA ALA A 153 -6.97 11.45 5.96
C ALA A 153 -7.65 12.31 4.89
N ARG A 154 -7.19 13.56 4.72
CA ARG A 154 -7.70 14.44 3.67
C ARG A 154 -7.34 13.92 2.29
N PHE A 155 -6.09 13.45 2.08
CA PHE A 155 -5.66 12.87 0.81
C PHE A 155 -6.60 11.75 0.37
N TYR A 156 -6.87 10.77 1.24
CA TYR A 156 -7.73 9.63 0.91
C TYR A 156 -9.19 10.04 0.65
N ARG A 157 -9.69 11.13 1.22
CA ARG A 157 -11.03 11.66 0.91
C ARG A 157 -11.13 12.23 -0.50
N GLU A 158 -10.03 12.77 -1.02
CA GLU A 158 -9.97 13.47 -2.30
C GLU A 158 -9.63 12.56 -3.49
N ILE A 159 -9.52 11.25 -3.29
CA ILE A 159 -9.27 10.27 -4.35
C ILE A 159 -10.43 9.29 -4.53
N SER A 160 -10.55 8.68 -5.70
CA SER A 160 -11.53 7.64 -6.02
C SER A 160 -10.97 6.24 -5.90
N VAL A 161 -9.70 6.06 -6.25
CA VAL A 161 -8.94 4.81 -6.23
C VAL A 161 -7.49 5.11 -5.85
N LEU A 162 -6.89 4.26 -5.04
CA LEU A 162 -5.46 4.32 -4.74
C LEU A 162 -4.69 3.38 -5.66
N SER A 163 -3.48 3.79 -6.09
CA SER A 163 -2.54 2.90 -6.75
C SER A 163 -1.10 3.31 -6.44
N VAL A 164 -0.32 2.37 -5.92
CA VAL A 164 1.12 2.52 -5.65
C VAL A 164 1.83 1.34 -6.31
N PRO A 165 2.20 1.46 -7.59
CA PRO A 165 2.70 0.36 -8.42
C PRO A 165 4.16 0.00 -8.09
N LEU A 166 4.39 -0.52 -6.87
CA LEU A 166 5.71 -0.84 -6.36
C LEU A 166 6.48 -1.80 -7.26
N ARG A 167 7.79 -1.57 -7.39
CA ARG A 167 8.73 -2.45 -8.11
C ARG A 167 9.40 -3.48 -7.21
N PHE A 168 8.92 -3.64 -6.00
CA PHE A 168 9.37 -4.66 -5.05
C PHE A 168 8.17 -5.32 -4.38
N GLU A 169 8.39 -6.46 -3.77
CA GLU A 169 7.35 -7.20 -3.06
C GLU A 169 7.04 -6.51 -1.73
N GLU A 170 5.83 -5.93 -1.62
CA GLU A 170 5.37 -5.27 -0.40
C GLU A 170 4.97 -6.31 0.66
N GLY A 171 5.31 -6.03 1.90
CA GLY A 171 5.01 -6.93 3.01
C GLY A 171 3.84 -6.50 3.89
N VAL A 172 3.46 -5.21 3.89
CA VAL A 172 2.47 -4.65 4.83
C VAL A 172 1.35 -3.89 4.14
N GLY A 173 1.71 -2.94 3.26
CA GLY A 173 0.74 -2.08 2.60
C GLY A 173 -0.10 -1.23 3.56
N LEU A 174 0.50 -0.59 4.57
CA LEU A 174 -0.24 0.22 5.56
C LEU A 174 -1.10 1.32 4.91
N TYR A 175 -0.60 1.94 3.85
CA TYR A 175 -1.33 2.94 3.06
C TYR A 175 -2.63 2.38 2.44
N LEU A 176 -2.69 1.06 2.15
CA LEU A 176 -3.91 0.38 1.72
C LEU A 176 -4.93 0.30 2.87
N CYS A 177 -4.47 0.00 4.09
CA CYS A 177 -5.36 -0.02 5.25
C CYS A 177 -5.99 1.37 5.50
N GLU A 178 -5.22 2.45 5.32
CA GLU A 178 -5.69 3.83 5.40
C GLU A 178 -6.70 4.14 4.28
N ALA A 179 -6.40 3.75 3.03
CA ALA A 179 -7.32 3.91 1.90
C ALA A 179 -8.64 3.16 2.13
N PHE A 180 -8.56 1.92 2.61
CA PHE A 180 -9.75 1.10 2.89
C PHE A 180 -10.58 1.68 4.03
N ALA A 181 -9.96 2.27 5.04
CA ALA A 181 -10.67 2.99 6.10
C ALA A 181 -11.45 4.21 5.56
N ALA A 182 -10.94 4.85 4.51
CA ALA A 182 -11.63 5.90 3.78
C ALA A 182 -12.62 5.38 2.71
N GLY A 183 -12.81 4.07 2.59
CA GLY A 183 -13.64 3.45 1.55
C GLY A 183 -13.07 3.61 0.14
N ARG A 184 -11.75 3.70 -0.01
CA ARG A 184 -11.08 3.82 -1.31
C ARG A 184 -10.54 2.46 -1.73
N PRO A 185 -11.02 1.89 -2.85
CA PRO A 185 -10.46 0.67 -3.41
C PRO A 185 -9.06 0.92 -3.97
N ALA A 186 -8.36 -0.17 -4.25
CA ALA A 186 -7.00 -0.10 -4.76
C ALA A 186 -6.81 -0.83 -6.09
N VAL A 187 -5.82 -0.38 -6.87
CA VAL A 187 -5.31 -1.10 -8.05
C VAL A 187 -3.81 -1.29 -7.85
N GLU A 188 -3.41 -2.53 -7.55
CA GLU A 188 -2.05 -2.85 -7.13
C GLU A 188 -1.47 -4.02 -7.95
N PRO A 189 -0.14 -4.18 -8.04
CA PRO A 189 0.46 -5.31 -8.74
C PRO A 189 0.16 -6.64 -8.04
N ALA A 190 0.02 -7.73 -8.80
CA ALA A 190 -0.25 -9.08 -8.28
C ALA A 190 1.03 -9.72 -7.69
N THR A 191 1.68 -9.06 -6.71
CA THR A 191 2.91 -9.53 -6.08
C THR A 191 2.95 -9.21 -4.59
N GLY A 192 3.88 -9.81 -3.85
CA GLY A 192 4.05 -9.58 -2.43
C GLY A 192 2.79 -9.92 -1.62
N SER A 193 2.47 -9.06 -0.67
CA SER A 193 1.25 -9.18 0.14
C SER A 193 0.00 -8.59 -0.51
N PHE A 194 0.10 -7.95 -1.67
CA PHE A 194 -1.05 -7.30 -2.31
C PHE A 194 -2.24 -8.23 -2.57
N PRO A 195 -2.04 -9.48 -3.09
CA PRO A 195 -3.16 -10.40 -3.27
C PRO A 195 -3.94 -10.68 -1.99
N GLU A 196 -3.25 -10.73 -0.86
CA GLU A 196 -3.82 -10.98 0.46
C GLU A 196 -4.50 -9.73 1.05
N ILE A 197 -3.90 -8.55 0.85
CA ILE A 197 -4.38 -7.30 1.45
C ILE A 197 -5.52 -6.70 0.65
N VAL A 198 -5.40 -6.66 -0.68
CA VAL A 198 -6.42 -6.11 -1.57
C VAL A 198 -7.67 -6.98 -1.62
N ASP A 199 -7.49 -8.31 -1.66
CA ASP A 199 -8.60 -9.28 -1.70
C ASP A 199 -9.67 -8.85 -2.72
N LYS A 200 -10.88 -8.50 -2.26
CA LYS A 200 -11.99 -8.02 -3.08
C LYS A 200 -12.18 -6.49 -3.06
N ALA A 201 -11.28 -5.77 -2.43
CA ALA A 201 -11.33 -4.31 -2.32
C ALA A 201 -10.63 -3.58 -3.48
N GLY A 202 -10.38 -4.26 -4.59
CA GLY A 202 -9.71 -3.66 -5.72
C GLY A 202 -9.43 -4.63 -6.85
N ILE A 203 -8.52 -4.23 -7.75
CA ILE A 203 -8.06 -5.03 -8.88
C ILE A 203 -6.54 -5.22 -8.76
N LEU A 204 -6.10 -6.44 -9.04
CA LEU A 204 -4.68 -6.77 -9.19
C LEU A 204 -4.32 -6.84 -10.67
N TYR A 205 -3.15 -6.31 -11.03
CA TYR A 205 -2.66 -6.31 -12.41
C TYR A 205 -1.27 -6.96 -12.51
N GLU A 206 -0.82 -7.27 -13.72
CA GLU A 206 0.50 -7.88 -13.96
C GLU A 206 1.63 -6.91 -13.61
N TRP A 207 2.57 -7.39 -12.82
CA TRP A 207 3.64 -6.59 -12.22
C TRP A 207 4.52 -5.88 -13.26
N ASN A 208 4.90 -4.63 -12.98
CA ASN A 208 5.74 -3.78 -13.82
C ASN A 208 5.21 -3.49 -15.23
N ASP A 209 3.91 -3.58 -15.43
CA ASP A 209 3.27 -3.29 -16.71
C ASP A 209 2.30 -2.11 -16.63
N SER A 210 2.67 -0.98 -17.26
CA SER A 210 1.83 0.23 -17.28
C SER A 210 0.59 0.10 -18.20
N ASP A 211 0.54 -0.84 -19.13
CA ASP A 211 -0.64 -1.13 -19.97
C ASP A 211 -1.66 -1.95 -19.17
N CYS A 212 -1.18 -2.97 -18.45
CA CYS A 212 -2.01 -3.73 -17.52
C CYS A 212 -2.55 -2.85 -16.40
N LEU A 213 -1.71 -1.95 -15.82
CA LEU A 213 -2.15 -0.98 -14.83
C LEU A 213 -3.23 -0.03 -15.38
N ALA A 214 -3.02 0.53 -16.58
CA ALA A 214 -4.02 1.39 -17.22
C ALA A 214 -5.34 0.67 -17.45
N THR A 215 -5.30 -0.58 -17.93
CA THR A 215 -6.49 -1.40 -18.16
C THR A 215 -7.24 -1.69 -16.86
N ALA A 216 -6.54 -2.02 -15.78
CA ALA A 216 -7.15 -2.28 -14.47
C ALA A 216 -7.81 -1.02 -13.89
N LEU A 217 -7.13 0.13 -13.98
CA LEU A 217 -7.68 1.43 -13.57
C LEU A 217 -8.92 1.81 -14.39
N GLU A 218 -8.86 1.64 -15.72
CA GLU A 218 -10.00 1.89 -16.60
C GLU A 218 -11.19 1.03 -16.22
N THR A 219 -10.98 -0.27 -16.07
CA THR A 219 -12.02 -1.23 -15.70
C THR A 219 -12.70 -0.81 -14.39
N LEU A 220 -11.92 -0.50 -13.36
CA LEU A 220 -12.48 -0.12 -12.07
C LEU A 220 -13.23 1.22 -12.12
N LEU A 221 -12.72 2.21 -12.86
CA LEU A 221 -13.30 3.56 -12.89
C LEU A 221 -14.52 3.66 -13.84
N THR A 222 -14.64 2.80 -14.84
CA THR A 222 -15.78 2.79 -15.78
C THR A 222 -16.92 1.89 -15.35
N ASP A 223 -16.64 0.79 -14.66
CA ASP A 223 -17.65 -0.12 -14.12
C ASP A 223 -18.13 0.36 -12.74
N LYS A 224 -19.24 1.10 -12.72
CA LYS A 224 -19.84 1.66 -11.50
C LYS A 224 -20.29 0.59 -10.50
N VAL A 225 -20.66 -0.61 -10.97
CA VAL A 225 -21.08 -1.71 -10.09
C VAL A 225 -19.86 -2.29 -9.39
N LEU A 226 -18.82 -2.60 -10.15
CA LEU A 226 -17.55 -3.10 -9.62
C LEU A 226 -16.92 -2.10 -8.63
N LEU A 227 -16.85 -0.82 -9.02
CA LEU A 227 -16.31 0.23 -8.17
C LEU A 227 -17.03 0.29 -6.82
N ARG A 228 -18.36 0.23 -6.82
CA ARG A 228 -19.16 0.22 -5.59
C ARG A 228 -18.88 -1.02 -4.75
N GLN A 229 -18.83 -2.21 -5.37
CA GLN A 229 -18.51 -3.45 -4.66
C GLN A 229 -17.12 -3.41 -4.03
N CYS A 230 -16.11 -2.93 -4.75
CA CYS A 230 -14.76 -2.78 -4.21
C CYS A 230 -14.71 -1.79 -3.03
N ARG A 231 -15.50 -0.70 -3.08
CA ARG A 231 -15.63 0.25 -1.98
C ARG A 231 -16.26 -0.38 -0.73
N GLU A 232 -17.34 -1.11 -0.91
CA GLU A 232 -18.01 -1.81 0.19
C GLU A 232 -17.07 -2.85 0.81
N ASN A 233 -16.33 -3.59 0.00
CA ASN A 233 -15.32 -4.54 0.47
C ASN A 233 -14.15 -3.84 1.19
N ALA A 234 -13.68 -2.69 0.72
CA ALA A 234 -12.66 -1.89 1.39
C ALA A 234 -13.10 -1.51 2.82
N LEU A 235 -14.32 -0.98 2.96
CA LEU A 235 -14.89 -0.64 4.26
C LEU A 235 -15.08 -1.89 5.16
N LEU A 236 -15.47 -3.02 4.58
CA LEU A 236 -15.60 -4.28 5.30
C LEU A 236 -14.25 -4.78 5.80
N LEU A 237 -13.22 -4.81 4.96
CA LEU A 237 -11.86 -5.19 5.35
C LEU A 237 -11.30 -4.28 6.42
N SER A 238 -11.48 -2.96 6.28
CA SER A 238 -11.08 -2.00 7.30
C SER A 238 -11.80 -2.27 8.64
N SER A 239 -13.10 -2.59 8.63
CA SER A 239 -13.84 -2.83 9.87
C SER A 239 -13.56 -4.18 10.53
N SER A 240 -13.23 -5.20 9.75
CA SER A 240 -13.10 -6.57 10.24
C SER A 240 -11.66 -7.03 10.43
N ARG A 241 -10.69 -6.38 9.78
CA ARG A 241 -9.31 -6.86 9.73
C ARG A 241 -8.26 -5.78 9.98
N TYR A 242 -8.39 -4.58 9.38
CA TYR A 242 -7.32 -3.58 9.31
C TYR A 242 -7.58 -2.36 10.20
N ASN A 243 -8.11 -2.55 11.40
CA ASN A 243 -8.30 -1.48 12.37
C ASN A 243 -7.50 -1.73 13.66
N ASP A 244 -7.23 -0.65 14.37
CA ASP A 244 -6.45 -0.62 15.60
C ASP A 244 -7.08 -1.45 16.73
N TRP A 245 -8.41 -1.54 16.78
CA TRP A 245 -9.11 -2.32 17.78
C TRP A 245 -8.88 -3.83 17.59
N VAL A 246 -9.03 -4.34 16.35
CA VAL A 246 -8.74 -5.74 16.01
C VAL A 246 -7.28 -6.07 16.23
N LEU A 247 -6.37 -5.15 15.85
CA LEU A 247 -4.93 -5.29 16.12
C LEU A 247 -4.68 -5.41 17.63
N GLY A 248 -5.26 -4.51 18.43
CA GLY A 248 -5.09 -4.50 19.88
C GLY A 248 -5.63 -5.78 20.55
N GLU A 249 -6.80 -6.27 20.12
CA GLU A 249 -7.37 -7.53 20.61
C GLU A 249 -6.46 -8.73 20.28
N ARG A 250 -5.98 -8.82 19.05
CA ARG A 250 -5.06 -9.89 18.63
C ARG A 250 -3.77 -9.90 19.42
N LEU A 251 -3.14 -8.74 19.58
CA LEU A 251 -1.92 -8.59 20.39
C LEU A 251 -2.18 -8.94 21.86
N SER A 252 -3.30 -8.45 22.44
CA SER A 252 -3.66 -8.77 23.82
C SER A 252 -3.82 -10.28 24.05
N ASN A 253 -4.55 -10.95 23.16
CA ASN A 253 -4.74 -12.40 23.24
C ASN A 253 -3.41 -13.16 23.12
N MET A 254 -2.53 -12.74 22.21
CA MET A 254 -1.19 -13.33 22.07
C MET A 254 -0.39 -13.18 23.36
N TYR A 255 -0.35 -11.98 23.95
CA TYR A 255 0.39 -11.78 25.22
C TYR A 255 -0.18 -12.57 26.39
N GLN A 256 -1.51 -12.73 26.47
CA GLN A 256 -2.15 -13.54 27.50
C GLN A 256 -1.77 -15.02 27.41
N CYS A 257 -1.46 -15.53 26.22
CA CYS A 257 -0.98 -16.90 26.04
C CYS A 257 0.49 -17.12 26.45
N LEU A 258 1.24 -16.04 26.72
CA LEU A 258 2.65 -16.09 27.13
C LEU A 258 2.84 -16.00 28.65
N ILE A 259 1.79 -15.69 29.38
CA ILE A 259 1.76 -15.61 30.87
C ILE A 259 1.20 -16.91 31.44
#